data_6a24e6ad40d5bc63f0b9a5c727ad69d4
#
_entry.id   6a24e6ad40d5bc63f0b9a5c727ad69d4
#
_cell.length_a   1.000
_cell.length_b   1.000
_cell.length_c   1.000
_cell.angle_alpha   90.00
_cell.angle_beta   90.00
_cell.angle_gamma   90.00
#
_symmetry.space_group_name_H-M   'P 1'
#
loop_
_entity.id
_entity.type
_entity.pdbx_description
1 polymer ?
#
loop_
_entity_poly.entity_id
_entity_poly.type
_entity_poly.pdbx_seq_one_letter_code
_entity_poly.pdbx_strand_id
1 'polypeptide(L)'
;MLSYITWFFILIGFVTVTSYLVPVLLAAFKWGEQDLKAKYNAKWALVSGSSSGIGRAVAKKLAKQGLNVVLVALDDDALKGTYESLKKEFPNQQFRAVGCNLGKSDHEYDYMPIIKEATKDIDVQILVNNAGYIQLSAFFRSTLQKQLTNLECNMMSHVKITHHFLSNMVEKGLKGCITFTSSQSAFFPAPSCSSYGGGKAFLASFAASLAIECYTYGIDVLCLMSGPIQTNFYDNQPKLSFFKFFHAISDTPDSAADIMLNGVGRITWRDSSLFTIFSRLVVKIVDMNLLVQGIARGQSLSSDFKNHPELR
;
A
#
# COMPACT_ATOMS: atom_id res chain seq x y z
N MET A 1 -38.10 -31.50 6.36
CA MET A 1 -37.95 -30.03 6.21
C MET A 1 -36.84 -29.46 7.11
N LEU A 2 -36.82 -29.75 8.41
CA LEU A 2 -35.74 -29.33 9.32
C LEU A 2 -34.35 -29.80 8.86
N SER A 3 -34.22 -31.00 8.34
CA SER A 3 -32.97 -31.59 7.81
C SER A 3 -32.39 -30.77 6.62
N TYR A 4 -33.23 -30.34 5.66
CA TYR A 4 -32.76 -29.54 4.53
C TYR A 4 -32.30 -28.11 4.94
N ILE A 5 -33.00 -27.51 5.88
CA ILE A 5 -32.62 -26.20 6.47
C ILE A 5 -31.28 -26.35 7.20
N THR A 6 -31.11 -27.41 7.99
CA THR A 6 -29.85 -27.66 8.71
C THR A 6 -28.69 -27.85 7.73
N TRP A 7 -28.85 -28.68 6.68
CA TRP A 7 -27.82 -28.84 5.66
C TRP A 7 -27.51 -27.58 4.90
N PHE A 8 -28.50 -26.72 4.62
CA PHE A 8 -28.30 -25.45 3.99
C PHE A 8 -27.40 -24.52 4.84
N PHE A 9 -27.66 -24.41 6.16
CA PHE A 9 -26.81 -23.61 7.04
C PHE A 9 -25.41 -24.22 7.22
N ILE A 10 -25.29 -25.54 7.29
CA ILE A 10 -23.98 -26.21 7.33
C ILE A 10 -23.18 -25.92 6.06
N LEU A 11 -23.81 -26.00 4.90
CA LEU A 11 -23.16 -25.70 3.62
C LEU A 11 -22.69 -24.23 3.55
N ILE A 12 -23.54 -23.28 3.92
CA ILE A 12 -23.17 -21.86 3.97
C ILE A 12 -22.00 -21.65 4.95
N GLY A 13 -22.07 -22.20 6.15
CA GLY A 13 -21.00 -22.13 7.13
C GLY A 13 -19.69 -22.73 6.61
N PHE A 14 -19.76 -23.90 6.00
CA PHE A 14 -18.60 -24.56 5.40
C PHE A 14 -17.98 -23.72 4.27
N VAL A 15 -18.78 -23.23 3.33
CA VAL A 15 -18.31 -22.38 2.22
C VAL A 15 -17.69 -21.09 2.76
N THR A 16 -18.34 -20.44 3.73
CA THR A 16 -17.84 -19.20 4.35
C THR A 16 -16.49 -19.44 5.04
N VAL A 17 -16.40 -20.48 5.87
CA VAL A 17 -15.15 -20.83 6.58
C VAL A 17 -14.05 -21.20 5.58
N THR A 18 -14.35 -22.04 4.60
CA THR A 18 -13.34 -22.49 3.62
C THR A 18 -12.87 -21.34 2.73
N SER A 19 -13.78 -20.54 2.17
CA SER A 19 -13.43 -19.37 1.36
C SER A 19 -12.57 -18.36 2.12
N TYR A 20 -12.67 -18.38 3.45
CA TYR A 20 -11.91 -17.56 4.34
C TYR A 20 -10.55 -18.18 4.72
N LEU A 21 -10.52 -19.47 5.09
CA LEU A 21 -9.29 -20.15 5.49
C LEU A 21 -8.29 -20.27 4.34
N VAL A 22 -8.75 -20.52 3.11
CA VAL A 22 -7.87 -20.68 1.95
C VAL A 22 -7.00 -19.44 1.72
N PRO A 23 -7.52 -18.21 1.63
CA PRO A 23 -6.67 -17.02 1.51
C PRO A 23 -5.76 -16.77 2.72
N VAL A 24 -6.21 -17.14 3.93
CA VAL A 24 -5.38 -17.03 5.14
C VAL A 24 -4.21 -17.99 5.10
N LEU A 25 -4.45 -19.24 4.72
CA LEU A 25 -3.40 -20.26 4.54
C LEU A 25 -2.44 -19.85 3.43
N LEU A 26 -2.95 -19.42 2.28
CA LEU A 26 -2.12 -18.90 1.19
C LEU A 26 -1.31 -17.68 1.64
N ALA A 27 -1.88 -16.82 2.48
CA ALA A 27 -1.20 -15.68 3.05
C ALA A 27 -0.14 -16.08 4.09
N ALA A 28 -0.38 -17.11 4.88
CA ALA A 28 0.58 -17.64 5.85
C ALA A 28 1.75 -18.39 5.19
N PHE A 29 1.54 -18.96 4.00
CA PHE A 29 2.62 -19.61 3.25
C PHE A 29 3.69 -18.55 2.91
N LYS A 30 4.89 -18.76 3.42
CA LYS A 30 6.08 -18.03 2.96
C LYS A 30 6.45 -18.58 1.60
N TRP A 31 5.97 -17.94 0.54
CA TRP A 31 6.41 -18.26 -0.80
C TRP A 31 7.89 -17.89 -0.95
N GLY A 32 8.64 -18.76 -1.64
CA GLY A 32 10.03 -18.49 -1.95
C GLY A 32 10.22 -17.19 -2.74
N GLU A 33 11.42 -16.65 -2.71
CA GLU A 33 11.79 -15.44 -3.44
C GLU A 33 11.43 -15.57 -4.93
N GLN A 34 10.95 -14.47 -5.50
CA GLN A 34 10.67 -14.35 -6.93
C GLN A 34 11.69 -13.41 -7.56
N ASP A 35 12.20 -13.78 -8.72
CA ASP A 35 12.95 -12.88 -9.60
C ASP A 35 11.97 -12.22 -10.59
N LEU A 36 11.52 -11.02 -10.25
CA LEU A 36 10.59 -10.25 -11.09
C LEU A 36 11.25 -9.76 -12.36
N LYS A 37 12.58 -9.54 -12.36
CA LYS A 37 13.33 -9.21 -13.57
C LYS A 37 13.22 -10.33 -14.60
N ALA A 38 13.53 -11.55 -14.19
CA ALA A 38 13.42 -12.73 -15.06
C ALA A 38 11.97 -13.02 -15.46
N LYS A 39 11.03 -12.95 -14.49
CA LYS A 39 9.60 -13.23 -14.72
C LYS A 39 8.99 -12.38 -15.84
N TYR A 40 9.31 -11.09 -15.88
CA TYR A 40 8.72 -10.15 -16.86
C TYR A 40 9.71 -9.72 -17.94
N ASN A 41 10.94 -10.25 -17.94
CA ASN A 41 12.02 -9.73 -18.77
C ASN A 41 12.17 -8.20 -18.64
N ALA A 42 12.02 -7.71 -17.39
CA ALA A 42 11.97 -6.30 -17.07
C ALA A 42 13.36 -5.68 -16.95
N LYS A 43 13.47 -4.41 -17.35
CA LYS A 43 14.71 -3.63 -17.21
C LYS A 43 14.59 -2.55 -16.15
N TRP A 44 13.41 -1.91 -16.04
CA TRP A 44 13.19 -0.78 -15.17
C TRP A 44 12.00 -1.00 -14.23
N ALA A 45 12.20 -0.57 -13.01
CA ALA A 45 11.14 -0.42 -12.02
C ALA A 45 10.99 1.05 -11.62
N LEU A 46 9.78 1.45 -11.21
CA LEU A 46 9.51 2.74 -10.59
C LEU A 46 8.91 2.49 -9.20
N VAL A 47 9.45 3.18 -8.20
CA VAL A 47 8.98 3.09 -6.82
C VAL A 47 8.63 4.49 -6.32
N SER A 48 7.36 4.74 -6.00
CA SER A 48 6.94 5.97 -5.34
C SER A 48 7.08 5.87 -3.82
N GLY A 49 7.41 6.99 -3.15
CA GLY A 49 7.73 6.99 -1.73
C GLY A 49 8.99 6.19 -1.40
N SER A 50 9.99 6.27 -2.27
CA SER A 50 11.20 5.45 -2.26
C SER A 50 12.30 5.95 -1.32
N SER A 51 12.15 7.12 -0.71
CA SER A 51 13.18 7.73 0.16
C SER A 51 13.32 7.05 1.53
N SER A 52 12.30 6.32 1.98
CA SER A 52 12.30 5.67 3.30
C SER A 52 11.38 4.46 3.36
N GLY A 53 11.37 3.76 4.49
CA GLY A 53 10.41 2.72 4.83
C GLY A 53 10.29 1.60 3.79
N ILE A 54 9.06 1.18 3.53
CA ILE A 54 8.73 0.09 2.60
C ILE A 54 9.26 0.39 1.19
N GLY A 55 9.06 1.63 0.69
CA GLY A 55 9.48 2.00 -0.67
C GLY A 55 10.99 1.88 -0.87
N ARG A 56 11.80 2.34 0.10
CA ARG A 56 13.26 2.17 0.07
C ARG A 56 13.67 0.69 0.10
N ALA A 57 13.02 -0.11 0.96
CA ALA A 57 13.30 -1.55 1.04
C ALA A 57 12.95 -2.27 -0.27
N VAL A 58 11.81 -1.95 -0.89
CA VAL A 58 11.41 -2.48 -2.21
C VAL A 58 12.41 -2.07 -3.29
N ALA A 59 12.78 -0.79 -3.36
CA ALA A 59 13.76 -0.30 -4.35
C ALA A 59 15.09 -1.03 -4.23
N LYS A 60 15.59 -1.25 -3.01
CA LYS A 60 16.80 -2.03 -2.74
C LYS A 60 16.70 -3.47 -3.22
N LYS A 61 15.58 -4.16 -2.93
CA LYS A 61 15.37 -5.55 -3.35
C LYS A 61 15.23 -5.69 -4.86
N LEU A 62 14.59 -4.74 -5.54
CA LEU A 62 14.52 -4.72 -7.01
C LEU A 62 15.89 -4.48 -7.64
N ALA A 63 16.70 -3.58 -7.07
CA ALA A 63 18.09 -3.38 -7.50
C ALA A 63 18.94 -4.65 -7.29
N LYS A 64 18.76 -5.37 -6.17
CA LYS A 64 19.41 -6.67 -5.92
C LYS A 64 19.05 -7.73 -6.97
N GLN A 65 17.83 -7.70 -7.52
CA GLN A 65 17.42 -8.55 -8.65
C GLN A 65 18.02 -8.08 -10.00
N GLY A 66 18.80 -7.00 -10.01
CA GLY A 66 19.47 -6.47 -11.21
C GLY A 66 18.59 -5.54 -12.05
N LEU A 67 17.54 -4.97 -11.47
CA LEU A 67 16.69 -3.96 -12.11
C LEU A 67 17.30 -2.56 -11.95
N ASN A 68 17.15 -1.72 -12.96
CA ASN A 68 17.31 -0.29 -12.83
C ASN A 68 16.08 0.30 -12.11
N VAL A 69 16.25 1.35 -11.31
CA VAL A 69 15.14 1.85 -10.47
C VAL A 69 15.00 3.37 -10.57
N VAL A 70 13.78 3.80 -10.86
CA VAL A 70 13.34 5.20 -10.74
C VAL A 70 12.80 5.40 -9.32
N LEU A 71 13.44 6.28 -8.57
CA LEU A 71 13.12 6.63 -7.19
C LEU A 71 12.28 7.91 -7.19
N VAL A 72 11.01 7.81 -6.90
CA VAL A 72 10.10 8.97 -6.84
C VAL A 72 9.77 9.27 -5.39
N ALA A 73 10.12 10.46 -4.92
CA ALA A 73 9.81 10.94 -3.56
C ALA A 73 9.85 12.48 -3.49
N LEU A 74 9.70 13.05 -2.31
CA LEU A 74 9.97 14.47 -2.08
C LEU A 74 11.42 14.80 -2.42
N ASP A 75 11.67 15.98 -2.97
CA ASP A 75 13.03 16.47 -3.26
C ASP A 75 13.71 16.92 -1.98
N ASP A 76 14.25 15.97 -1.25
CA ASP A 76 14.86 16.18 0.06
C ASP A 76 16.14 15.33 0.23
N ASP A 77 16.82 15.52 1.35
CA ASP A 77 18.05 14.80 1.66
C ASP A 77 17.83 13.28 1.84
N ALA A 78 16.63 12.84 2.19
CA ALA A 78 16.31 11.43 2.32
C ALA A 78 16.29 10.74 0.94
N LEU A 79 15.75 11.40 -0.10
CA LEU A 79 15.80 10.90 -1.48
C LEU A 79 17.25 10.86 -1.99
N LYS A 80 18.01 11.95 -1.78
CA LYS A 80 19.42 12.03 -2.19
C LYS A 80 20.26 10.94 -1.52
N GLY A 81 20.10 10.77 -0.19
CA GLY A 81 20.80 9.73 0.57
C GLY A 81 20.45 8.31 0.12
N THR A 82 19.17 8.05 -0.21
CA THR A 82 18.74 6.77 -0.76
C THR A 82 19.36 6.51 -2.13
N TYR A 83 19.33 7.50 -3.02
CA TYR A 83 19.94 7.41 -4.35
C TYR A 83 21.42 7.08 -4.28
N GLU A 84 22.20 7.84 -3.49
CA GLU A 84 23.64 7.62 -3.37
C GLU A 84 23.97 6.25 -2.72
N SER A 85 23.21 5.85 -1.71
CA SER A 85 23.35 4.54 -1.07
C SER A 85 23.14 3.40 -2.04
N LEU A 86 22.05 3.44 -2.83
CA LEU A 86 21.74 2.38 -3.81
C LEU A 86 22.76 2.36 -4.96
N LYS A 87 23.18 3.52 -5.47
CA LYS A 87 24.20 3.63 -6.52
C LYS A 87 25.54 3.05 -6.06
N LYS A 88 25.91 3.26 -4.80
CA LYS A 88 27.13 2.69 -4.22
C LYS A 88 27.03 1.17 -4.02
N GLU A 89 25.88 0.69 -3.55
CA GLU A 89 25.66 -0.73 -3.25
C GLU A 89 25.47 -1.58 -4.52
N PHE A 90 24.89 -0.99 -5.59
CA PHE A 90 24.58 -1.67 -6.85
C PHE A 90 25.17 -0.92 -8.06
N PRO A 91 26.49 -0.92 -8.25
CA PRO A 91 27.17 -0.09 -9.26
C PRO A 91 26.84 -0.50 -10.71
N ASN A 92 26.31 -1.69 -10.93
CA ASN A 92 25.93 -2.18 -12.26
C ASN A 92 24.49 -1.79 -12.68
N GLN A 93 23.68 -1.22 -11.77
CA GLN A 93 22.34 -0.76 -12.03
C GLN A 93 22.32 0.76 -12.23
N GLN A 94 21.35 1.21 -13.02
CA GLN A 94 21.08 2.63 -13.19
C GLN A 94 19.98 3.07 -12.24
N PHE A 95 20.14 4.26 -11.66
CA PHE A 95 19.15 4.87 -10.79
C PHE A 95 18.80 6.26 -11.31
N ARG A 96 17.52 6.64 -11.20
CA ARG A 96 17.02 8.01 -11.44
C ARG A 96 16.31 8.49 -10.19
N ALA A 97 16.74 9.61 -9.64
CA ALA A 97 16.01 10.29 -8.56
C ALA A 97 15.07 11.33 -9.16
N VAL A 98 13.80 11.23 -8.86
CA VAL A 98 12.74 12.12 -9.33
C VAL A 98 12.10 12.77 -8.11
N GLY A 99 12.59 13.97 -7.78
CA GLY A 99 12.09 14.78 -6.67
C GLY A 99 10.79 15.46 -7.05
N CYS A 100 9.67 15.08 -6.43
CA CYS A 100 8.38 15.71 -6.65
C CYS A 100 7.42 15.51 -5.47
N ASN A 101 6.49 16.46 -5.29
CA ASN A 101 5.47 16.38 -4.26
C ASN A 101 4.18 15.73 -4.80
N LEU A 102 3.99 14.44 -4.51
CA LEU A 102 2.81 13.69 -4.94
C LEU A 102 1.50 14.11 -4.23
N GLY A 103 1.57 14.94 -3.20
CA GLY A 103 0.40 15.49 -2.52
C GLY A 103 -0.08 16.83 -3.13
N LYS A 104 0.63 17.38 -4.10
CA LYS A 104 0.28 18.65 -4.75
C LYS A 104 0.04 18.42 -6.25
N SER A 105 -1.15 18.75 -6.70
CA SER A 105 -1.51 18.78 -8.12
C SER A 105 -2.60 19.83 -8.30
N ASP A 106 -2.21 20.99 -8.81
CA ASP A 106 -3.07 22.15 -9.04
C ASP A 106 -2.63 22.88 -10.34
N HIS A 107 -3.16 24.07 -10.60
CA HIS A 107 -2.83 24.85 -11.79
C HIS A 107 -1.37 25.30 -11.84
N GLU A 108 -0.69 25.40 -10.70
CA GLU A 108 0.70 25.88 -10.62
C GLU A 108 1.72 24.76 -10.57
N TYR A 109 1.31 23.56 -10.17
CA TYR A 109 2.20 22.41 -9.99
C TYR A 109 1.50 21.08 -10.35
N ASP A 110 2.16 20.31 -11.21
CA ASP A 110 1.79 18.91 -11.48
C ASP A 110 3.06 18.05 -11.50
N TYR A 111 3.02 16.95 -10.75
CA TYR A 111 4.13 15.99 -10.69
C TYR A 111 4.21 15.08 -11.92
N MET A 112 3.10 14.89 -12.68
CA MET A 112 3.09 13.96 -13.81
C MET A 112 4.04 14.35 -14.95
N PRO A 113 4.14 15.63 -15.38
CA PRO A 113 5.15 16.06 -16.35
C PRO A 113 6.58 15.75 -15.91
N ILE A 114 6.89 15.93 -14.62
CA ILE A 114 8.22 15.65 -14.05
C ILE A 114 8.55 14.15 -14.17
N ILE A 115 7.61 13.28 -13.78
CA ILE A 115 7.77 11.83 -13.86
C ILE A 115 7.87 11.37 -15.31
N LYS A 116 7.02 11.88 -16.20
CA LYS A 116 7.02 11.54 -17.63
C LYS A 116 8.34 11.91 -18.29
N GLU A 117 8.84 13.12 -18.04
CA GLU A 117 10.12 13.57 -18.60
C GLU A 117 11.29 12.71 -18.11
N ALA A 118 11.30 12.35 -16.82
CA ALA A 118 12.34 11.50 -16.25
C ALA A 118 12.29 10.04 -16.75
N THR A 119 11.22 9.62 -17.38
CA THR A 119 11.02 8.23 -17.83
C THR A 119 10.74 8.08 -19.33
N LYS A 120 10.84 9.15 -20.12
CA LYS A 120 10.48 9.18 -21.55
C LYS A 120 11.25 8.23 -22.45
N ASP A 121 12.46 7.87 -22.06
CA ASP A 121 13.42 7.04 -22.81
C ASP A 121 13.54 5.60 -22.26
N ILE A 122 12.67 5.21 -21.32
CA ILE A 122 12.70 3.89 -20.68
C ILE A 122 11.30 3.25 -20.62
N ASP A 123 11.28 1.94 -20.56
CA ASP A 123 10.06 1.14 -20.34
C ASP A 123 10.00 0.68 -18.90
N VAL A 124 9.09 1.25 -18.12
CA VAL A 124 8.83 0.83 -16.75
C VAL A 124 7.82 -0.32 -16.77
N GLN A 125 8.27 -1.51 -16.37
CA GLN A 125 7.45 -2.73 -16.33
C GLN A 125 7.08 -3.17 -14.92
N ILE A 126 7.78 -2.67 -13.91
CA ILE A 126 7.48 -2.93 -12.50
C ILE A 126 7.14 -1.60 -11.84
N LEU A 127 5.88 -1.41 -11.51
CA LEU A 127 5.37 -0.20 -10.90
C LEU A 127 4.98 -0.44 -9.45
N VAL A 128 5.61 0.31 -8.54
CA VAL A 128 5.34 0.24 -7.10
C VAL A 128 4.75 1.55 -6.61
N ASN A 129 3.43 1.57 -6.47
CA ASN A 129 2.66 2.67 -5.91
C ASN A 129 2.67 2.56 -4.37
N ASN A 130 3.67 3.18 -3.74
CA ASN A 130 3.88 3.04 -2.29
C ASN A 130 3.80 4.37 -1.54
N ALA A 131 3.98 5.51 -2.19
CA ALA A 131 3.94 6.82 -1.54
C ALA A 131 2.68 7.00 -0.68
N GLY A 132 2.84 7.65 0.46
CA GLY A 132 1.72 7.95 1.33
C GLY A 132 2.15 8.45 2.69
N TYR A 133 1.25 9.15 3.36
CA TYR A 133 1.45 9.62 4.73
C TYR A 133 0.12 9.63 5.47
N ILE A 134 0.18 9.52 6.79
CA ILE A 134 -0.97 9.66 7.67
C ILE A 134 -1.00 11.07 8.25
N GLN A 135 -2.20 11.58 8.47
CA GLN A 135 -2.45 12.78 9.25
C GLN A 135 -3.55 12.48 10.27
N LEU A 136 -3.20 12.56 11.54
CA LEU A 136 -4.14 12.32 12.62
C LEU A 136 -4.75 13.64 13.07
N SER A 137 -6.05 13.78 12.84
CA SER A 137 -6.87 14.90 13.28
C SER A 137 -8.33 14.53 13.10
N ALA A 138 -9.22 15.01 13.96
CA ALA A 138 -10.65 14.95 13.64
C ALA A 138 -10.88 15.66 12.30
N PHE A 139 -11.74 15.10 11.45
CA PHE A 139 -11.93 15.55 10.07
C PHE A 139 -12.23 17.05 9.97
N PHE A 140 -13.12 17.54 10.83
CA PHE A 140 -13.55 18.95 10.83
C PHE A 140 -12.54 19.91 11.47
N ARG A 141 -11.50 19.41 12.15
CA ARG A 141 -10.43 20.24 12.74
C ARG A 141 -9.25 20.46 11.76
N SER A 142 -9.15 19.63 10.76
CA SER A 142 -8.16 19.80 9.69
C SER A 142 -8.73 20.70 8.60
N THR A 143 -7.88 21.50 7.95
CA THR A 143 -8.32 22.28 6.78
C THR A 143 -8.67 21.35 5.61
N LEU A 144 -9.63 21.77 4.77
CA LEU A 144 -9.99 21.02 3.56
C LEU A 144 -8.75 20.77 2.68
N GLN A 145 -7.88 21.76 2.52
CA GLN A 145 -6.66 21.62 1.73
C GLN A 145 -5.76 20.50 2.23
N LYS A 146 -5.58 20.33 3.54
CA LYS A 146 -4.79 19.23 4.11
C LYS A 146 -5.45 17.87 3.82
N GLN A 147 -6.78 17.77 3.88
CA GLN A 147 -7.49 16.55 3.53
C GLN A 147 -7.34 16.20 2.04
N LEU A 148 -7.47 17.20 1.16
CA LEU A 148 -7.29 17.00 -0.28
C LEU A 148 -5.85 16.63 -0.64
N THR A 149 -4.84 17.27 -0.01
CA THR A 149 -3.42 16.92 -0.16
C THR A 149 -3.15 15.48 0.28
N ASN A 150 -3.78 15.02 1.36
CA ASN A 150 -3.67 13.64 1.82
C ASN A 150 -4.27 12.66 0.81
N LEU A 151 -5.47 12.96 0.27
CA LEU A 151 -6.11 12.14 -0.77
C LEU A 151 -5.30 12.15 -2.07
N GLU A 152 -4.76 13.29 -2.48
CA GLU A 152 -3.92 13.37 -3.69
C GLU A 152 -2.71 12.45 -3.55
N CYS A 153 -1.96 12.51 -2.44
CA CYS A 153 -0.79 11.67 -2.22
C CYS A 153 -1.12 10.18 -2.07
N ASN A 154 -2.12 9.84 -1.24
CA ASN A 154 -2.42 8.45 -0.89
C ASN A 154 -3.30 7.72 -1.90
N MET A 155 -3.95 8.43 -2.83
CA MET A 155 -4.94 7.87 -3.75
C MET A 155 -4.73 8.34 -5.20
N MET A 156 -4.92 9.64 -5.47
CA MET A 156 -4.97 10.14 -6.85
C MET A 156 -3.65 10.03 -7.58
N SER A 157 -2.51 10.24 -6.89
CA SER A 157 -1.19 10.08 -7.48
C SER A 157 -0.97 8.65 -8.00
N HIS A 158 -1.44 7.66 -7.25
CA HIS A 158 -1.35 6.25 -7.65
C HIS A 158 -2.19 5.96 -8.90
N VAL A 159 -3.38 6.56 -9.01
CA VAL A 159 -4.22 6.43 -10.22
C VAL A 159 -3.53 7.05 -11.44
N LYS A 160 -3.05 8.30 -11.31
CA LYS A 160 -2.40 9.04 -12.42
C LYS A 160 -1.14 8.33 -12.91
N ILE A 161 -0.27 7.90 -11.98
CA ILE A 161 0.95 7.17 -12.27
C ILE A 161 0.63 5.81 -12.93
N THR A 162 -0.32 5.06 -12.34
CA THR A 162 -0.75 3.77 -12.88
C THR A 162 -1.30 3.91 -14.29
N HIS A 163 -2.19 4.86 -14.53
CA HIS A 163 -2.78 5.09 -15.86
C HIS A 163 -1.69 5.29 -16.91
N HIS A 164 -0.70 6.14 -16.63
CA HIS A 164 0.37 6.42 -17.60
C HIS A 164 1.21 5.17 -17.93
N PHE A 165 1.71 4.47 -16.89
CA PHE A 165 2.61 3.33 -17.13
C PHE A 165 1.87 2.08 -17.61
N LEU A 166 0.65 1.84 -17.13
CA LEU A 166 -0.18 0.74 -17.62
C LEU A 166 -0.52 0.91 -19.10
N SER A 167 -0.94 2.11 -19.52
CA SER A 167 -1.20 2.40 -20.93
C SER A 167 0.04 2.10 -21.79
N ASN A 168 1.22 2.57 -21.37
CA ASN A 168 2.46 2.29 -22.06
C ASN A 168 2.80 0.78 -22.14
N MET A 169 2.57 0.04 -21.03
CA MET A 169 2.80 -1.42 -21.03
C MET A 169 1.86 -2.13 -22.00
N VAL A 170 0.57 -1.76 -22.01
CA VAL A 170 -0.44 -2.37 -22.89
C VAL A 170 -0.15 -2.04 -24.36
N GLU A 171 0.08 -0.76 -24.68
CA GLU A 171 0.38 -0.30 -26.05
C GLU A 171 1.62 -0.97 -26.64
N LYS A 172 2.63 -1.25 -25.82
CA LYS A 172 3.89 -1.90 -26.23
C LYS A 172 3.87 -3.42 -26.11
N GLY A 173 2.78 -4.03 -25.64
CA GLY A 173 2.68 -5.47 -25.40
C GLY A 173 3.65 -5.98 -24.32
N LEU A 174 4.02 -5.14 -23.36
CA LEU A 174 4.98 -5.49 -22.30
C LEU A 174 4.26 -6.19 -21.15
N LYS A 175 4.85 -7.27 -20.67
CA LYS A 175 4.44 -7.90 -19.42
C LYS A 175 5.07 -7.17 -18.23
N GLY A 176 4.40 -7.20 -17.08
CA GLY A 176 4.91 -6.51 -15.91
C GLY A 176 4.06 -6.72 -14.65
N CYS A 177 4.27 -5.86 -13.68
CA CYS A 177 3.40 -5.84 -12.50
C CYS A 177 3.20 -4.42 -11.95
N ILE A 178 2.07 -4.27 -11.28
CA ILE A 178 1.68 -3.05 -10.57
C ILE A 178 1.37 -3.43 -9.13
N THR A 179 2.02 -2.78 -8.18
CA THR A 179 1.73 -2.99 -6.77
C THR A 179 1.25 -1.70 -6.10
N PHE A 180 0.38 -1.87 -5.10
CA PHE A 180 -0.14 -0.78 -4.29
C PHE A 180 0.12 -1.06 -2.82
N THR A 181 0.56 -0.05 -2.07
CA THR A 181 0.62 -0.11 -0.62
C THR A 181 -0.66 0.48 -0.03
N SER A 182 -1.59 -0.41 0.30
CA SER A 182 -2.78 -0.09 1.09
C SER A 182 -2.49 -0.29 2.59
N SER A 183 -3.52 -0.42 3.39
CA SER A 183 -3.43 -0.56 4.85
C SER A 183 -4.57 -1.40 5.38
N GLN A 184 -4.44 -1.92 6.60
CA GLN A 184 -5.57 -2.48 7.35
C GLN A 184 -6.72 -1.47 7.54
N SER A 185 -6.43 -0.16 7.52
CA SER A 185 -7.47 0.89 7.54
C SER A 185 -8.35 0.90 6.29
N ALA A 186 -8.04 0.10 5.26
CA ALA A 186 -8.90 -0.11 4.11
C ALA A 186 -10.19 -0.87 4.45
N PHE A 187 -10.16 -1.70 5.46
CA PHE A 187 -11.30 -2.52 5.89
C PHE A 187 -11.69 -2.31 7.36
N PHE A 188 -10.85 -1.67 8.15
CA PHE A 188 -11.11 -1.37 9.56
C PHE A 188 -11.32 0.13 9.75
N PRO A 189 -12.38 0.58 10.47
CA PRO A 189 -12.63 2.00 10.70
C PRO A 189 -11.42 2.68 11.35
N ALA A 190 -11.00 3.79 10.76
CA ALA A 190 -9.82 4.55 11.18
C ALA A 190 -10.24 5.97 11.62
N PRO A 191 -10.74 6.14 12.87
CA PRO A 191 -11.10 7.46 13.37
C PRO A 191 -9.89 8.40 13.39
N SER A 192 -10.14 9.68 13.27
CA SER A 192 -9.13 10.76 13.19
C SER A 192 -8.19 10.70 11.98
N CYS A 193 -8.36 9.74 11.07
CA CYS A 193 -7.66 9.69 9.78
C CYS A 193 -8.57 9.18 8.65
N SER A 194 -9.79 9.71 8.57
CA SER A 194 -10.85 9.24 7.67
C SER A 194 -10.46 9.30 6.19
N SER A 195 -9.83 10.40 5.74
CA SER A 195 -9.36 10.53 4.36
C SER A 195 -8.29 9.50 4.01
N TYR A 196 -7.37 9.24 4.93
CA TYR A 196 -6.37 8.19 4.76
C TYR A 196 -7.02 6.80 4.63
N GLY A 197 -7.89 6.44 5.59
CA GLY A 197 -8.60 5.16 5.57
C GLY A 197 -9.44 4.97 4.30
N GLY A 198 -10.20 6.00 3.92
CA GLY A 198 -10.99 6.02 2.67
C GLY A 198 -10.11 5.86 1.42
N GLY A 199 -8.98 6.57 1.35
CA GLY A 199 -8.02 6.45 0.25
C GLY A 199 -7.40 5.04 0.16
N LYS A 200 -7.08 4.42 1.30
CA LYS A 200 -6.55 3.04 1.33
C LYS A 200 -7.61 2.00 0.97
N ALA A 201 -8.88 2.21 1.32
CA ALA A 201 -10.00 1.39 0.88
C ALA A 201 -10.21 1.49 -0.65
N PHE A 202 -10.15 2.71 -1.19
CA PHE A 202 -10.17 2.93 -2.63
C PHE A 202 -9.07 2.12 -3.34
N LEU A 203 -7.81 2.22 -2.89
CA LEU A 203 -6.70 1.48 -3.51
C LEU A 203 -6.89 -0.04 -3.47
N ALA A 204 -7.46 -0.57 -2.39
CA ALA A 204 -7.74 -1.99 -2.28
C ALA A 204 -8.76 -2.45 -3.33
N SER A 205 -9.86 -1.73 -3.47
CA SER A 205 -10.90 -2.01 -4.46
C SER A 205 -10.40 -1.78 -5.89
N PHE A 206 -9.69 -0.68 -6.12
CA PHE A 206 -9.09 -0.33 -7.42
C PHE A 206 -8.13 -1.41 -7.89
N ALA A 207 -7.21 -1.87 -7.03
CA ALA A 207 -6.26 -2.93 -7.35
C ALA A 207 -6.96 -4.25 -7.69
N ALA A 208 -8.05 -4.60 -6.99
CA ALA A 208 -8.80 -5.83 -7.27
C ALA A 208 -9.48 -5.78 -8.65
N SER A 209 -10.09 -4.65 -9.01
CA SER A 209 -10.71 -4.45 -10.32
C SER A 209 -9.65 -4.46 -11.42
N LEU A 210 -8.55 -3.71 -11.21
CA LEU A 210 -7.47 -3.61 -12.16
C LEU A 210 -6.76 -4.96 -12.40
N ALA A 211 -6.69 -5.84 -11.39
CA ALA A 211 -6.15 -7.18 -11.55
C ALA A 211 -6.93 -8.02 -12.58
N ILE A 212 -8.25 -7.83 -12.61
CA ILE A 212 -9.12 -8.51 -13.59
C ILE A 212 -8.91 -7.94 -14.99
N GLU A 213 -8.87 -6.61 -15.11
CA GLU A 213 -8.67 -5.91 -16.39
C GLU A 213 -7.30 -6.23 -17.01
N CYS A 214 -6.25 -6.32 -16.19
CA CYS A 214 -4.87 -6.56 -16.61
C CYS A 214 -4.55 -8.03 -16.91
N TYR A 215 -5.41 -8.96 -16.51
CA TYR A 215 -5.12 -10.41 -16.57
C TYR A 215 -4.72 -10.91 -17.97
N THR A 216 -5.47 -10.50 -19.00
CA THR A 216 -5.22 -10.92 -20.39
C THR A 216 -3.98 -10.29 -21.00
N TYR A 217 -3.47 -9.20 -20.41
CA TYR A 217 -2.26 -8.51 -20.89
C TYR A 217 -0.97 -9.05 -20.25
N GLY A 218 -1.08 -10.02 -19.33
CA GLY A 218 0.08 -10.55 -18.61
C GLY A 218 0.71 -9.54 -17.65
N ILE A 219 -0.10 -8.64 -17.10
CA ILE A 219 0.29 -7.64 -16.10
C ILE A 219 -0.34 -8.02 -14.78
N ASP A 220 0.48 -8.43 -13.82
CA ASP A 220 0.03 -8.84 -12.50
C ASP A 220 -0.22 -7.61 -11.60
N VAL A 221 -1.28 -7.65 -10.79
CA VAL A 221 -1.61 -6.57 -9.85
C VAL A 221 -1.67 -7.13 -8.42
N LEU A 222 -0.99 -6.44 -7.49
CA LEU A 222 -0.99 -6.78 -6.07
C LEU A 222 -1.26 -5.54 -5.22
N CYS A 223 -2.08 -5.70 -4.19
CA CYS A 223 -2.29 -4.72 -3.14
C CYS A 223 -1.82 -5.27 -1.80
N LEU A 224 -0.79 -4.65 -1.22
CA LEU A 224 -0.31 -4.97 0.12
C LEU A 224 -1.23 -4.31 1.15
N MET A 225 -1.89 -5.11 1.98
CA MET A 225 -2.61 -4.65 3.15
C MET A 225 -1.63 -4.52 4.31
N SER A 226 -1.03 -3.33 4.45
CA SER A 226 -0.02 -3.09 5.46
C SER A 226 -0.64 -2.96 6.85
N GLY A 227 -0.06 -3.70 7.80
CA GLY A 227 -0.21 -3.45 9.22
C GLY A 227 0.76 -2.36 9.71
N PRO A 228 1.00 -2.26 11.02
CA PRO A 228 2.05 -1.41 11.57
C PRO A 228 3.43 -1.85 11.07
N ILE A 229 4.22 -0.91 10.54
CA ILE A 229 5.59 -1.14 10.06
C ILE A 229 6.53 -0.15 10.75
N GLN A 230 7.71 -0.61 11.13
CA GLN A 230 8.78 0.19 11.76
C GLN A 230 9.35 1.21 10.75
N THR A 231 8.72 2.36 10.64
CA THR A 231 9.07 3.44 9.73
C THR A 231 8.84 4.78 10.41
N ASN A 232 9.35 5.85 9.82
CA ASN A 232 9.11 7.23 10.27
C ASN A 232 7.67 7.73 9.99
N PHE A 233 6.76 6.82 9.63
CA PHE A 233 5.38 7.14 9.20
C PHE A 233 4.56 7.87 10.27
N TYR A 234 4.87 7.64 11.54
CA TYR A 234 4.18 8.24 12.69
C TYR A 234 4.96 9.35 13.38
N ASP A 235 6.18 9.69 12.93
CA ASP A 235 7.09 10.61 13.66
C ASP A 235 6.51 12.01 13.82
N ASN A 236 5.76 12.48 12.82
CA ASN A 236 5.13 13.81 12.81
C ASN A 236 3.68 13.78 13.35
N GLN A 237 3.28 12.72 14.06
CA GLN A 237 1.94 12.57 14.60
C GLN A 237 1.94 12.79 16.12
N PRO A 238 0.78 13.12 16.73
CA PRO A 238 0.65 13.15 18.19
C PRO A 238 1.12 11.84 18.83
N LYS A 239 1.81 11.93 19.96
CA LYS A 239 2.32 10.76 20.68
C LYS A 239 1.18 10.05 21.43
N LEU A 240 0.54 9.12 20.77
CA LEU A 240 -0.60 8.39 21.30
C LEU A 240 -0.16 7.07 21.97
N SER A 241 -0.86 6.68 23.03
CA SER A 241 -0.53 5.47 23.77
C SER A 241 -0.68 4.20 22.94
N PHE A 242 -1.62 4.16 22.00
CA PHE A 242 -1.81 3.01 21.11
C PHE A 242 -0.65 2.81 20.13
N PHE A 243 0.18 3.82 19.85
CA PHE A 243 1.38 3.64 19.04
C PHE A 243 2.43 2.75 19.72
N LYS A 244 2.46 2.71 21.07
CA LYS A 244 3.31 1.76 21.78
C LYS A 244 2.94 0.31 21.47
N PHE A 245 1.63 0.03 21.42
CA PHE A 245 1.12 -1.27 21.01
C PHE A 245 1.47 -1.57 19.54
N PHE A 246 1.23 -0.63 18.65
CA PHE A 246 1.60 -0.78 17.23
C PHE A 246 3.09 -1.02 17.04
N HIS A 247 3.93 -0.31 17.78
CA HIS A 247 5.38 -0.52 17.71
C HIS A 247 5.77 -1.93 18.15
N ALA A 248 5.14 -2.46 19.20
CA ALA A 248 5.42 -3.81 19.71
C ALA A 248 5.04 -4.94 18.72
N ILE A 249 4.04 -4.72 17.86
CA ILE A 249 3.56 -5.70 16.87
C ILE A 249 3.98 -5.37 15.44
N SER A 250 4.81 -4.34 15.26
CA SER A 250 5.19 -3.86 13.93
C SER A 250 6.22 -4.76 13.26
N ASP A 251 6.02 -4.98 11.96
CA ASP A 251 6.98 -5.64 11.09
C ASP A 251 8.06 -4.67 10.60
N THR A 252 9.12 -5.21 10.02
CA THR A 252 10.17 -4.39 9.40
C THR A 252 9.80 -4.00 7.96
N PRO A 253 10.33 -2.88 7.43
CA PRO A 253 10.18 -2.52 6.02
C PRO A 253 10.66 -3.61 5.06
N ASP A 254 11.74 -4.30 5.42
CA ASP A 254 12.31 -5.40 4.62
C ASP A 254 11.36 -6.59 4.54
N SER A 255 10.73 -6.98 5.67
CA SER A 255 9.71 -8.03 5.69
C SER A 255 8.50 -7.67 4.82
N ALA A 256 8.01 -6.43 4.93
CA ALA A 256 6.88 -5.96 4.11
C ALA A 256 7.22 -5.96 2.62
N ALA A 257 8.45 -5.57 2.25
CA ALA A 257 8.94 -5.60 0.89
C ALA A 257 9.03 -7.05 0.34
N ASP A 258 9.54 -8.00 1.14
CA ASP A 258 9.57 -9.42 0.76
C ASP A 258 8.17 -9.97 0.53
N ILE A 259 7.25 -9.70 1.45
CA ILE A 259 5.85 -10.13 1.35
C ILE A 259 5.19 -9.55 0.09
N MET A 260 5.42 -8.27 -0.22
CA MET A 260 4.91 -7.63 -1.43
C MET A 260 5.47 -8.30 -2.68
N LEU A 261 6.79 -8.33 -2.84
CA LEU A 261 7.42 -8.82 -4.06
C LEU A 261 7.16 -10.32 -4.30
N ASN A 262 7.17 -11.13 -3.23
CA ASN A 262 6.87 -12.56 -3.33
C ASN A 262 5.38 -12.86 -3.55
N GLY A 263 4.49 -11.91 -3.29
CA GLY A 263 3.05 -12.04 -3.55
C GLY A 263 2.64 -11.78 -5.00
N VAL A 264 3.47 -11.07 -5.79
CA VAL A 264 3.14 -10.64 -7.15
C VAL A 264 2.80 -11.82 -8.07
N GLY A 265 1.62 -11.76 -8.70
CA GLY A 265 1.11 -12.82 -9.60
C GLY A 265 0.71 -14.12 -8.91
N ARG A 266 0.70 -14.13 -7.58
CA ARG A 266 0.23 -15.26 -6.76
C ARG A 266 -1.05 -14.95 -6.01
N ILE A 267 -1.23 -13.68 -5.63
CA ILE A 267 -2.41 -13.20 -4.92
C ILE A 267 -2.61 -11.70 -5.21
N THR A 268 -3.87 -11.25 -5.23
CA THR A 268 -4.17 -9.83 -5.46
C THR A 268 -4.13 -9.00 -4.16
N TRP A 269 -4.69 -9.52 -3.07
CA TRP A 269 -4.65 -8.86 -1.75
C TRP A 269 -3.74 -9.65 -0.81
N ARG A 270 -2.65 -9.03 -0.38
CA ARG A 270 -1.67 -9.64 0.52
C ARG A 270 -1.59 -8.88 1.84
N ASP A 271 -1.92 -9.55 2.93
CA ASP A 271 -1.71 -9.02 4.29
C ASP A 271 -0.23 -9.09 4.66
N SER A 272 0.29 -8.03 5.27
CA SER A 272 1.71 -7.97 5.66
C SER A 272 2.02 -8.75 6.93
N SER A 273 1.05 -8.98 7.81
CA SER A 273 1.26 -9.59 9.12
C SER A 273 0.09 -10.42 9.60
N LEU A 274 0.32 -11.23 10.63
CA LEU A 274 -0.75 -11.94 11.33
C LEU A 274 -1.77 -10.98 11.96
N PHE A 275 -1.31 -9.81 12.42
CA PHE A 275 -2.20 -8.78 12.96
C PHE A 275 -3.17 -8.25 11.90
N THR A 276 -2.69 -8.04 10.67
CA THR A 276 -3.54 -7.59 9.56
C THR A 276 -4.54 -8.67 9.17
N ILE A 277 -4.11 -9.93 9.12
CA ILE A 277 -4.99 -11.09 8.89
C ILE A 277 -6.08 -11.15 9.96
N PHE A 278 -5.70 -11.04 11.25
CA PHE A 278 -6.64 -11.05 12.35
C PHE A 278 -7.65 -9.88 12.26
N SER A 279 -7.17 -8.68 11.98
CA SER A 279 -8.04 -7.49 11.81
C SER A 279 -9.05 -7.69 10.68
N ARG A 280 -8.62 -8.31 9.58
CA ARG A 280 -9.53 -8.65 8.47
C ARG A 280 -10.53 -9.75 8.85
N LEU A 281 -10.15 -10.68 9.74
CA LEU A 281 -11.04 -11.67 10.32
C LEU A 281 -12.17 -11.02 11.11
N VAL A 282 -11.79 -10.09 11.97
CA VAL A 282 -12.76 -9.38 12.83
C VAL A 282 -13.84 -8.73 12.00
N VAL A 283 -13.49 -7.98 10.95
CA VAL A 283 -14.49 -7.29 10.10
C VAL A 283 -15.31 -8.22 9.22
N LYS A 284 -14.95 -9.49 9.11
CA LYS A 284 -15.77 -10.49 8.41
C LYS A 284 -16.76 -11.18 9.34
N ILE A 285 -16.46 -11.25 10.63
CA ILE A 285 -17.29 -11.92 11.64
C ILE A 285 -18.22 -10.92 12.33
N VAL A 286 -17.70 -9.72 12.62
CA VAL A 286 -18.44 -8.66 13.31
C VAL A 286 -18.99 -7.68 12.28
N ASP A 287 -20.30 -7.43 12.37
CA ASP A 287 -20.95 -6.44 11.51
C ASP A 287 -20.35 -5.05 11.69
N MET A 288 -20.20 -4.32 10.58
CA MET A 288 -19.56 -3.00 10.56
C MET A 288 -20.26 -1.99 11.48
N ASN A 289 -21.60 -2.05 11.61
CA ASN A 289 -22.34 -1.15 12.48
C ASN A 289 -21.99 -1.39 13.96
N LEU A 290 -21.81 -2.65 14.36
CA LEU A 290 -21.38 -2.99 15.72
C LEU A 290 -19.96 -2.53 15.98
N LEU A 291 -19.04 -2.72 15.01
CA LEU A 291 -17.67 -2.23 15.11
C LEU A 291 -17.61 -0.72 15.26
N VAL A 292 -18.31 0.02 14.42
CA VAL A 292 -18.36 1.50 14.49
C VAL A 292 -18.89 1.97 15.83
N GLN A 293 -19.99 1.39 16.33
CA GLN A 293 -20.54 1.75 17.63
C GLN A 293 -19.60 1.40 18.79
N GLY A 294 -18.97 0.22 18.73
CA GLY A 294 -18.00 -0.21 19.74
C GLY A 294 -16.78 0.70 19.79
N ILE A 295 -16.20 1.03 18.63
CA ILE A 295 -15.05 1.93 18.51
C ILE A 295 -15.41 3.33 18.99
N ALA A 296 -16.58 3.88 18.59
CA ALA A 296 -17.02 5.22 18.99
C ALA A 296 -17.16 5.35 20.52
N ARG A 297 -17.76 4.35 21.18
CA ARG A 297 -17.88 4.33 22.64
C ARG A 297 -16.52 4.14 23.32
N GLY A 298 -15.69 3.20 22.82
CA GLY A 298 -14.34 2.96 23.35
C GLY A 298 -13.41 4.16 23.18
N GLN A 299 -13.50 4.85 22.04
CA GLN A 299 -12.71 6.04 21.77
C GLN A 299 -13.00 7.16 22.79
N SER A 300 -14.27 7.39 23.14
CA SER A 300 -14.65 8.42 24.12
C SER A 300 -14.10 8.15 25.54
N LEU A 301 -13.79 6.90 25.85
CA LEU A 301 -13.23 6.48 27.13
C LEU A 301 -11.69 6.52 27.13
N SER A 302 -11.06 6.51 25.95
CA SER A 302 -9.60 6.48 25.79
C SER A 302 -8.94 7.72 26.35
N SER A 303 -7.80 7.53 27.05
CA SER A 303 -6.94 8.62 27.51
C SER A 303 -6.39 9.42 26.33
N ASP A 304 -6.02 8.78 25.22
CA ASP A 304 -5.51 9.44 24.02
C ASP A 304 -6.55 10.44 23.49
N PHE A 305 -7.81 10.03 23.38
CA PHE A 305 -8.88 10.89 22.92
C PHE A 305 -9.17 12.06 23.89
N LYS A 306 -9.03 11.82 25.20
CA LYS A 306 -9.24 12.86 26.22
C LYS A 306 -8.12 13.91 26.24
N ASN A 307 -6.88 13.46 26.05
CA ASN A 307 -5.69 14.30 26.17
C ASN A 307 -5.30 15.02 24.86
N HIS A 308 -5.89 14.62 23.73
CA HIS A 308 -5.60 15.15 22.40
C HIS A 308 -6.84 15.79 21.78
N PRO A 309 -7.09 17.12 22.03
CA PRO A 309 -8.26 17.83 21.50
C PRO A 309 -8.37 17.79 19.97
N GLU A 310 -7.24 17.68 19.26
CA GLU A 310 -7.17 17.60 17.80
C GLU A 310 -7.79 16.32 17.24
N LEU A 311 -8.00 15.29 18.07
CA LEU A 311 -8.60 14.02 17.66
C LEU A 311 -10.13 13.98 17.85
N ARG A 312 -10.71 15.00 18.49
CA ARG A 312 -12.14 15.07 18.84
C ARG A 312 -12.81 16.36 18.40
#